data_0bf46f6ed2ed03f6b9b87598c2aaefdb
#
_entry.id   0bf46f6ed2ed03f6b9b87598c2aaefdb
#
_cell.length_a   1.000
_cell.length_b   1.000
_cell.length_c   1.000
_cell.angle_alpha   90.00
_cell.angle_beta   90.00
_cell.angle_gamma   90.00
#
_symmetry.space_group_name_H-M   'P 1'
#
loop_
_entity.id
_entity.type
_entity.pdbx_description
1 polymer ?
#
loop_
_entity_poly.entity_id
_entity_poly.type
_entity_poly.pdbx_seq_one_letter_code
_entity_poly.pdbx_strand_id
1 'polypeptide(L)'
;MLSISNLGVTFTQYDQGLRRKQLAVITDLDLDVQSGEVVAVVGASGSGKSLLAHALLGILPQNAALSGTMIFKGEPLTPQRCRALRGKAIALIPQSVGYLDPLMTVGRQVQRVAQLSGEVQSARARVEKTFSRYDLPDQTYPLYPFQLSGGMARRVLVSTAVVSQAELVIADEPTPGLHPEVVAETLNHLKELAQAGCGIILITHDIAAALQVADRVAIFYAGTTVEIAAATDFSSDNLRHPYTQALWRSLPQNEFVPVPGNQPSPEHLPQGCLFAERCDWVSERCRAERPPLKTVRAGQVRCFHAEG
;
A
#
# COMPACT_ATOMS: atom_id res chain seq x y z
N MET A 1 -15.97 0.05 -1.82
CA MET A 1 -15.75 -0.09 -0.37
C MET A 1 -14.91 1.05 0.19
N LEU A 2 -13.69 1.25 -0.29
CA LEU A 2 -12.82 2.41 -0.01
C LEU A 2 -12.76 3.32 -1.24
N SER A 3 -12.83 4.64 -1.04
CA SER A 3 -12.59 5.64 -2.09
C SER A 3 -11.71 6.74 -1.52
N ILE A 4 -10.65 7.07 -2.24
CA ILE A 4 -9.69 8.12 -1.93
C ILE A 4 -9.63 9.05 -3.13
N SER A 5 -9.83 10.34 -2.90
CA SER A 5 -9.82 11.35 -3.97
C SER A 5 -8.97 12.54 -3.57
N ASN A 6 -8.01 12.87 -4.45
CA ASN A 6 -7.09 14.01 -4.31
C ASN A 6 -6.42 14.07 -2.91
N LEU A 7 -6.04 12.91 -2.36
CA LEU A 7 -5.38 12.87 -1.06
C LEU A 7 -4.02 13.56 -1.15
N GLY A 8 -3.78 14.48 -0.23
CA GLY A 8 -2.50 15.12 0.00
C GLY A 8 -2.00 14.91 1.41
N VAL A 9 -0.68 14.75 1.55
CA VAL A 9 0.01 14.70 2.85
C VAL A 9 1.15 15.70 2.84
N THR A 10 1.06 16.69 3.72
CA THR A 10 2.06 17.76 3.85
C THR A 10 2.65 17.76 5.25
N PHE A 11 3.97 17.78 5.36
CA PHE A 11 4.67 17.86 6.63
C PHE A 11 5.13 19.31 6.89
N THR A 12 4.94 19.76 8.13
CA THR A 12 5.57 20.98 8.62
C THR A 12 6.93 20.63 9.21
N GLN A 13 8.00 21.14 8.60
CA GLN A 13 9.37 20.96 9.07
C GLN A 13 9.99 22.31 9.43
N TYR A 14 11.02 22.30 10.29
CA TYR A 14 11.83 23.48 10.56
C TYR A 14 13.05 23.45 9.64
N ASP A 15 13.20 24.51 8.85
CA ASP A 15 14.41 24.85 8.12
C ASP A 15 15.29 25.70 9.03
N GLN A 16 16.49 26.07 8.62
CA GLN A 16 17.47 26.84 9.37
C GLN A 16 16.88 27.73 10.53
N GLY A 17 17.02 27.25 11.76
CA GLY A 17 16.44 27.89 12.96
C GLY A 17 14.95 27.61 13.16
N LEU A 18 14.13 28.65 13.40
CA LEU A 18 12.67 28.52 13.66
C LEU A 18 11.79 28.71 12.43
N ARG A 19 12.37 28.78 11.24
CA ARG A 19 11.62 28.99 10.01
C ARG A 19 10.88 27.70 9.63
N ARG A 20 9.55 27.79 9.50
CA ARG A 20 8.72 26.65 9.08
C ARG A 20 8.71 26.53 7.56
N LYS A 21 8.91 25.30 7.07
CA LYS A 21 8.77 24.89 5.66
C LYS A 21 7.68 23.84 5.55
N GLN A 22 6.84 23.96 4.53
CA GLN A 22 5.85 22.94 4.18
C GLN A 22 6.44 22.01 3.12
N LEU A 23 6.37 20.71 3.37
CA LEU A 23 6.84 19.69 2.47
C LEU A 23 5.67 18.80 2.05
N ALA A 24 5.17 18.97 0.83
CA ALA A 24 4.13 18.12 0.27
C ALA A 24 4.75 16.82 -0.25
N VAL A 25 4.48 15.70 0.42
CA VAL A 25 5.03 14.38 0.08
C VAL A 25 4.05 13.57 -0.76
N ILE A 26 2.75 13.71 -0.50
CA ILE A 26 1.69 13.16 -1.33
C ILE A 26 0.88 14.32 -1.89
N THR A 27 0.63 14.28 -3.21
CA THR A 27 -0.20 15.25 -3.91
C THR A 27 -1.08 14.49 -4.91
N ASP A 28 -2.37 14.82 -4.97
CA ASP A 28 -3.31 14.26 -5.96
C ASP A 28 -3.32 12.72 -6.01
N LEU A 29 -3.32 12.06 -4.83
CA LEU A 29 -3.40 10.60 -4.77
C LEU A 29 -4.87 10.18 -4.85
N ASP A 30 -5.18 9.36 -5.86
CA ASP A 30 -6.49 8.75 -6.05
C ASP A 30 -6.37 7.24 -6.02
N LEU A 31 -7.30 6.58 -5.33
CA LEU A 31 -7.38 5.13 -5.23
C LEU A 31 -8.79 4.72 -4.81
N ASP A 32 -9.33 3.69 -5.42
CA ASP A 32 -10.53 3.03 -4.94
C ASP A 32 -10.29 1.52 -4.80
N VAL A 33 -10.96 0.89 -3.84
CA VAL A 33 -10.89 -0.55 -3.59
C VAL A 33 -12.29 -1.08 -3.33
N GLN A 34 -12.66 -2.16 -4.01
CA GLN A 34 -13.92 -2.84 -3.81
C GLN A 34 -13.79 -3.98 -2.80
N SER A 35 -14.94 -4.47 -2.29
CA SER A 35 -14.94 -5.73 -1.51
C SER A 35 -14.51 -6.89 -2.40
N GLY A 36 -13.62 -7.73 -1.90
CA GLY A 36 -13.13 -8.89 -2.64
C GLY A 36 -12.07 -8.58 -3.69
N GLU A 37 -11.56 -7.35 -3.71
CA GLU A 37 -10.59 -6.89 -4.70
C GLU A 37 -9.19 -6.75 -4.08
N VAL A 38 -8.17 -7.13 -4.85
CA VAL A 38 -6.76 -6.84 -4.55
C VAL A 38 -6.30 -5.69 -5.45
N VAL A 39 -6.01 -4.53 -4.87
CA VAL A 39 -5.39 -3.41 -5.57
C VAL A 39 -3.95 -3.28 -5.11
N ALA A 40 -3.02 -3.49 -6.04
CA ALA A 40 -1.62 -3.27 -5.76
C ALA A 40 -1.26 -1.78 -5.92
N VAL A 41 -0.50 -1.23 -4.99
CA VAL A 41 0.07 0.12 -5.04
C VAL A 41 1.56 -0.01 -5.28
N VAL A 42 2.00 0.32 -6.48
CA VAL A 42 3.39 0.12 -6.92
C VAL A 42 4.05 1.46 -7.26
N GLY A 43 5.33 1.58 -6.96
CA GLY A 43 6.12 2.78 -7.26
C GLY A 43 7.51 2.72 -6.64
N ALA A 44 8.39 3.62 -7.04
CA ALA A 44 9.74 3.70 -6.52
C ALA A 44 9.78 3.93 -4.99
N SER A 45 10.90 3.60 -4.34
CA SER A 45 11.11 3.95 -2.94
C SER A 45 11.00 5.48 -2.75
N GLY A 46 10.38 5.91 -1.65
CA GLY A 46 10.14 7.33 -1.38
C GLY A 46 8.96 7.96 -2.15
N SER A 47 8.19 7.20 -2.95
CA SER A 47 6.99 7.73 -3.65
C SER A 47 5.77 7.97 -2.75
N GLY A 48 5.86 7.73 -1.43
CA GLY A 48 4.78 8.01 -0.48
C GLY A 48 3.85 6.82 -0.17
N LYS A 49 4.11 5.62 -0.66
CA LYS A 49 3.24 4.44 -0.51
C LYS A 49 2.88 4.12 0.95
N SER A 50 3.86 4.03 1.84
CA SER A 50 3.61 3.75 3.27
C SER A 50 2.87 4.89 3.99
N LEU A 51 2.99 6.14 3.49
CA LEU A 51 2.21 7.25 4.02
C LEU A 51 0.72 7.11 3.73
N LEU A 52 0.33 6.48 2.61
CA LEU A 52 -1.05 6.10 2.34
C LEU A 52 -1.59 5.17 3.44
N ALA A 53 -0.84 4.12 3.79
CA ALA A 53 -1.23 3.21 4.87
C ALA A 53 -1.39 3.95 6.20
N HIS A 54 -0.45 4.84 6.54
CA HIS A 54 -0.50 5.63 7.76
C HIS A 54 -1.68 6.62 7.77
N ALA A 55 -2.00 7.22 6.63
CA ALA A 55 -3.16 8.11 6.50
C ALA A 55 -4.48 7.36 6.75
N LEU A 56 -4.68 6.20 6.10
CA LEU A 56 -5.86 5.36 6.26
C LEU A 56 -6.05 4.87 7.71
N LEU A 57 -4.96 4.61 8.41
CA LEU A 57 -4.98 4.17 9.80
C LEU A 57 -5.04 5.32 10.80
N GLY A 58 -4.90 6.58 10.37
CA GLY A 58 -4.84 7.73 11.25
C GLY A 58 -3.65 7.71 12.22
N ILE A 59 -2.48 7.27 11.73
CA ILE A 59 -1.22 7.17 12.51
C ILE A 59 -0.10 8.06 11.93
N LEU A 60 -0.46 9.02 11.10
CA LEU A 60 0.50 10.04 10.67
C LEU A 60 1.02 10.83 11.87
N PRO A 61 2.30 11.29 11.85
CA PRO A 61 2.86 12.11 12.93
C PRO A 61 2.15 13.47 13.02
N GLN A 62 2.24 14.10 14.19
CA GLN A 62 1.51 15.34 14.50
C GLN A 62 1.83 16.54 13.60
N ASN A 63 3.03 16.56 12.99
CA ASN A 63 3.44 17.59 12.04
C ASN A 63 2.95 17.34 10.61
N ALA A 64 2.15 16.29 10.38
CA ALA A 64 1.52 16.01 9.10
C ALA A 64 0.10 16.60 9.03
N ALA A 65 -0.23 17.21 7.90
CA ALA A 65 -1.57 17.66 7.54
C ALA A 65 -2.10 16.87 6.36
N LEU A 66 -3.39 16.51 6.42
CA LEU A 66 -4.11 15.81 5.36
C LEU A 66 -4.99 16.78 4.60
N SER A 67 -5.09 16.59 3.28
CA SER A 67 -6.08 17.22 2.40
C SER A 67 -6.73 16.15 1.51
N GLY A 68 -7.79 16.54 0.78
CA GLY A 68 -8.57 15.57 -0.01
C GLY A 68 -9.58 14.79 0.82
N THR A 69 -10.11 13.71 0.27
CA THR A 69 -11.14 12.89 0.91
C THR A 69 -10.79 11.42 0.93
N MET A 70 -11.10 10.77 2.05
CA MET A 70 -11.06 9.31 2.21
C MET A 70 -12.41 8.85 2.73
N ILE A 71 -13.07 7.95 2.01
CA ILE A 71 -14.39 7.42 2.34
C ILE A 71 -14.29 5.91 2.46
N PHE A 72 -14.73 5.36 3.59
CA PHE A 72 -14.81 3.92 3.81
C PHE A 72 -16.25 3.53 4.12
N LYS A 73 -16.83 2.63 3.29
CA LYS A 73 -18.24 2.19 3.40
C LYS A 73 -19.23 3.35 3.42
N GLY A 74 -19.03 4.32 2.52
CA GLY A 74 -19.92 5.47 2.36
C GLY A 74 -19.74 6.61 3.36
N GLU A 75 -18.86 6.47 4.35
CA GLU A 75 -18.63 7.49 5.38
C GLU A 75 -17.17 7.99 5.39
N PRO A 76 -16.95 9.30 5.66
CA PRO A 76 -15.62 9.88 5.73
C PRO A 76 -14.73 9.23 6.80
N LEU A 77 -13.46 8.98 6.49
CA LEU A 77 -12.43 8.55 7.42
C LEU A 77 -11.86 9.75 8.20
N THR A 78 -12.63 10.21 9.19
CA THR A 78 -12.13 11.20 10.15
C THR A 78 -11.07 10.59 11.06
N PRO A 79 -10.18 11.38 11.72
CA PRO A 79 -9.19 10.87 12.67
C PRO A 79 -9.82 10.00 13.79
N GLN A 80 -11.00 10.38 14.25
CA GLN A 80 -11.75 9.61 15.26
C GLN A 80 -12.21 8.26 14.70
N ARG A 81 -12.74 8.24 13.46
CA ARG A 81 -13.21 7.02 12.81
C ARG A 81 -12.06 6.09 12.45
N CYS A 82 -10.94 6.60 11.93
CA CYS A 82 -9.74 5.80 11.70
C CYS A 82 -9.31 5.07 12.98
N ARG A 83 -9.31 5.77 14.12
CA ARG A 83 -8.96 5.19 15.42
C ARG A 83 -9.94 4.09 15.87
N ALA A 84 -11.23 4.25 15.58
CA ALA A 84 -12.27 3.27 15.93
C ALA A 84 -12.21 2.00 15.05
N LEU A 85 -11.82 2.15 13.76
CA LEU A 85 -11.77 1.06 12.78
C LEU A 85 -10.45 0.29 12.79
N ARG A 86 -9.36 0.93 13.22
CA ARG A 86 -8.02 0.35 13.24
C ARG A 86 -7.94 -0.90 14.11
N GLY A 87 -7.42 -2.00 13.53
CA GLY A 87 -7.32 -3.31 14.17
C GLY A 87 -8.65 -4.06 14.29
N LYS A 88 -9.74 -3.51 13.71
CA LYS A 88 -11.07 -4.14 13.62
C LYS A 88 -11.47 -4.30 12.16
N ALA A 89 -12.07 -3.25 11.56
CA ALA A 89 -12.49 -3.26 10.17
C ALA A 89 -11.34 -2.95 9.18
N ILE A 90 -10.29 -2.25 9.63
CA ILE A 90 -9.08 -1.96 8.85
C ILE A 90 -7.87 -2.52 9.58
N ALA A 91 -7.16 -3.45 8.96
CA ALA A 91 -5.94 -4.07 9.50
C ALA A 91 -4.71 -3.74 8.67
N LEU A 92 -3.54 -3.74 9.31
CA LEU A 92 -2.24 -3.54 8.70
C LEU A 92 -1.37 -4.79 8.84
N ILE A 93 -0.78 -5.23 7.75
CA ILE A 93 0.40 -6.09 7.75
C ILE A 93 1.60 -5.18 7.49
N PRO A 94 2.39 -4.82 8.51
CA PRO A 94 3.46 -3.84 8.35
C PRO A 94 4.70 -4.43 7.70
N GLN A 95 5.54 -3.57 7.13
CA GLN A 95 6.80 -3.92 6.48
C GLN A 95 7.80 -4.60 7.43
N SER A 96 7.89 -4.14 8.67
CA SER A 96 8.91 -4.61 9.62
C SER A 96 8.31 -5.52 10.71
N VAL A 97 9.02 -6.61 11.02
CA VAL A 97 8.73 -7.44 12.19
C VAL A 97 8.95 -6.70 13.52
N GLY A 98 9.64 -5.56 13.50
CA GLY A 98 9.80 -4.66 14.65
C GLY A 98 8.50 -4.03 15.15
N TYR A 99 7.38 -4.20 14.43
CA TYR A 99 6.04 -3.83 14.92
C TYR A 99 5.49 -4.81 15.95
N LEU A 100 6.08 -5.99 16.09
CA LEU A 100 5.76 -6.89 17.20
C LEU A 100 6.35 -6.33 18.51
N ASP A 101 5.55 -6.29 19.56
CA ASP A 101 5.97 -5.86 20.88
C ASP A 101 7.00 -6.87 21.46
N PRO A 102 8.26 -6.48 21.68
CA PRO A 102 9.30 -7.38 22.17
C PRO A 102 9.06 -7.88 23.59
N LEU A 103 8.21 -7.22 24.36
CA LEU A 103 7.92 -7.54 25.77
C LEU A 103 6.66 -8.42 25.94
N MET A 104 5.97 -8.75 24.84
CA MET A 104 4.77 -9.57 24.86
C MET A 104 4.94 -10.82 24.01
N THR A 105 4.45 -11.99 24.47
CA THR A 105 4.48 -13.21 23.65
C THR A 105 3.60 -13.05 22.41
N VAL A 106 4.03 -13.65 21.30
CA VAL A 106 3.37 -13.44 20.00
C VAL A 106 1.94 -13.97 19.99
N GLY A 107 1.67 -15.06 20.69
CA GLY A 107 0.31 -15.57 20.83
C GLY A 107 -0.62 -14.59 21.56
N ARG A 108 -0.13 -13.93 22.61
CA ARG A 108 -0.90 -12.89 23.30
C ARG A 108 -1.15 -11.67 22.45
N GLN A 109 -0.18 -11.25 21.60
CA GLN A 109 -0.36 -10.14 20.69
C GLN A 109 -1.49 -10.44 19.70
N VAL A 110 -1.46 -11.61 19.04
CA VAL A 110 -2.50 -12.02 18.09
C VAL A 110 -3.84 -12.20 18.80
N GLN A 111 -3.86 -12.79 20.02
CA GLN A 111 -5.09 -12.93 20.81
C GLN A 111 -5.71 -11.57 21.16
N ARG A 112 -4.90 -10.57 21.49
CA ARG A 112 -5.41 -9.22 21.78
C ARG A 112 -6.13 -8.62 20.57
N VAL A 113 -5.61 -8.83 19.36
CA VAL A 113 -6.28 -8.41 18.13
C VAL A 113 -7.60 -9.16 17.94
N ALA A 114 -7.62 -10.48 18.15
CA ALA A 114 -8.85 -11.28 18.10
C ALA A 114 -9.93 -10.78 19.08
N GLN A 115 -9.53 -10.37 20.28
CA GLN A 115 -10.43 -9.81 21.30
C GLN A 115 -11.01 -8.45 20.88
N LEU A 116 -10.25 -7.61 20.19
CA LEU A 116 -10.71 -6.30 19.70
C LEU A 116 -11.81 -6.42 18.63
N SER A 117 -11.88 -7.54 17.92
CA SER A 117 -12.93 -7.82 16.93
C SER A 117 -14.23 -8.40 17.52
N GLY A 118 -14.37 -8.46 18.86
CA GLY A 118 -15.64 -8.63 19.55
C GLY A 118 -15.89 -10.01 20.18
N GLU A 119 -15.11 -11.06 19.87
CA GLU A 119 -15.31 -12.41 20.39
C GLU A 119 -14.23 -12.79 21.41
N VAL A 120 -14.34 -12.27 22.62
CA VAL A 120 -13.32 -12.49 23.68
C VAL A 120 -13.18 -13.97 24.07
N GLN A 121 -14.28 -14.72 24.13
CA GLN A 121 -14.28 -16.12 24.59
C GLN A 121 -13.66 -17.07 23.55
N SER A 122 -13.82 -16.82 22.27
CA SER A 122 -13.27 -17.64 21.18
C SER A 122 -11.87 -17.19 20.73
N ALA A 123 -11.36 -16.08 21.26
CA ALA A 123 -10.10 -15.45 20.79
C ALA A 123 -8.91 -16.42 20.80
N ARG A 124 -8.77 -17.25 21.83
CA ARG A 124 -7.67 -18.24 21.92
C ARG A 124 -7.77 -19.30 20.82
N ALA A 125 -8.94 -19.88 20.64
CA ALA A 125 -9.18 -20.89 19.61
C ALA A 125 -8.96 -20.32 18.18
N ARG A 126 -9.33 -19.04 17.96
CA ARG A 126 -9.06 -18.34 16.68
C ARG A 126 -7.57 -18.18 16.43
N VAL A 127 -6.78 -17.85 17.44
CA VAL A 127 -5.33 -17.77 17.32
C VAL A 127 -4.73 -19.13 16.96
N GLU A 128 -5.11 -20.20 17.67
CA GLU A 128 -4.63 -21.56 17.42
C GLU A 128 -4.98 -22.01 16.00
N LYS A 129 -6.22 -21.80 15.55
CA LYS A 129 -6.64 -22.05 14.16
C LYS A 129 -5.83 -21.26 13.15
N THR A 130 -5.56 -19.96 13.45
CA THR A 130 -4.78 -19.10 12.56
C THR A 130 -3.31 -19.53 12.52
N PHE A 131 -2.71 -19.86 13.65
CA PHE A 131 -1.34 -20.35 13.71
C PHE A 131 -1.17 -21.67 12.95
N SER A 132 -2.10 -22.62 13.15
CA SER A 132 -2.12 -23.87 12.38
C SER A 132 -2.20 -23.62 10.86
N ARG A 133 -3.04 -22.66 10.42
CA ARG A 133 -3.16 -22.28 9.01
C ARG A 133 -1.86 -21.73 8.41
N TYR A 134 -1.03 -21.07 9.23
CA TYR A 134 0.22 -20.46 8.81
C TYR A 134 1.45 -21.29 9.23
N ASP A 135 1.30 -22.59 9.43
CA ASP A 135 2.38 -23.50 9.83
C ASP A 135 3.22 -22.98 11.01
N LEU A 136 2.55 -22.33 11.97
CA LEU A 136 3.12 -21.93 13.23
C LEU A 136 2.76 -23.00 14.28
N PRO A 137 3.72 -23.78 14.77
CA PRO A 137 3.44 -24.83 15.77
C PRO A 137 2.92 -24.23 17.07
N ASP A 138 2.17 -25.00 17.85
CA ASP A 138 1.55 -24.55 19.11
C ASP A 138 2.57 -23.95 20.10
N GLN A 139 3.80 -24.44 20.07
CA GLN A 139 4.92 -23.93 20.86
C GLN A 139 5.28 -22.48 20.52
N THR A 140 4.85 -21.95 19.37
CA THR A 140 5.07 -20.56 18.98
C THR A 140 4.30 -19.58 19.87
N TYR A 141 3.14 -19.99 20.39
CA TYR A 141 2.30 -19.10 21.18
C TYR A 141 2.99 -18.44 22.39
N PRO A 142 3.77 -19.15 23.24
CA PRO A 142 4.46 -18.57 24.38
C PRO A 142 5.78 -17.86 24.03
N LEU A 143 6.23 -17.91 22.77
CA LEU A 143 7.50 -17.30 22.37
C LEU A 143 7.38 -15.78 22.26
N TYR A 144 8.51 -15.11 22.49
CA TYR A 144 8.68 -13.68 22.24
C TYR A 144 9.18 -13.45 20.81
N PRO A 145 8.99 -12.26 20.22
CA PRO A 145 9.42 -11.96 18.85
C PRO A 145 10.89 -12.29 18.56
N PHE A 146 11.79 -12.01 19.49
CA PHE A 146 13.24 -12.28 19.33
C PHE A 146 13.62 -13.77 19.35
N GLN A 147 12.69 -14.66 19.73
CA GLN A 147 12.89 -16.12 19.71
C GLN A 147 12.44 -16.76 18.40
N LEU A 148 11.85 -15.96 17.48
CA LEU A 148 11.34 -16.44 16.20
C LEU A 148 12.39 -16.30 15.09
N SER A 149 12.33 -17.20 14.10
CA SER A 149 12.96 -16.93 12.83
C SER A 149 12.25 -15.78 12.10
N GLY A 150 12.93 -15.13 11.14
CA GLY A 150 12.32 -14.03 10.36
C GLY A 150 11.03 -14.46 9.64
N GLY A 151 11.00 -15.68 9.09
CA GLY A 151 9.79 -16.23 8.46
C GLY A 151 8.66 -16.48 9.46
N MET A 152 8.95 -17.02 10.66
CA MET A 152 7.94 -17.19 11.71
C MET A 152 7.39 -15.85 12.16
N ALA A 153 8.25 -14.85 12.43
CA ALA A 153 7.83 -13.52 12.84
C ALA A 153 6.91 -12.86 11.78
N ARG A 154 7.22 -13.08 10.50
CA ARG A 154 6.39 -12.59 9.38
C ARG A 154 5.01 -13.27 9.37
N ARG A 155 4.95 -14.59 9.49
CA ARG A 155 3.69 -15.34 9.58
C ARG A 155 2.86 -14.93 10.80
N VAL A 156 3.49 -14.59 11.92
CA VAL A 156 2.80 -13.99 13.08
C VAL A 156 2.20 -12.63 12.72
N LEU A 157 2.91 -11.75 12.01
CA LEU A 157 2.36 -10.46 11.56
C LEU A 157 1.15 -10.65 10.63
N VAL A 158 1.21 -11.57 9.68
CA VAL A 158 0.06 -11.91 8.82
C VAL A 158 -1.10 -12.42 9.69
N SER A 159 -0.80 -13.28 10.67
CA SER A 159 -1.80 -13.81 11.62
C SER A 159 -2.53 -12.69 12.38
N THR A 160 -1.86 -11.57 12.70
CA THR A 160 -2.52 -10.44 13.38
C THR A 160 -3.60 -9.80 12.51
N ALA A 161 -3.37 -9.68 11.20
CA ALA A 161 -4.36 -9.12 10.28
C ALA A 161 -5.52 -10.09 10.03
N VAL A 162 -5.22 -11.38 9.81
CA VAL A 162 -6.23 -12.41 9.51
C VAL A 162 -7.16 -12.65 10.69
N VAL A 163 -6.63 -12.72 11.92
CA VAL A 163 -7.43 -12.98 13.12
C VAL A 163 -8.44 -11.86 13.41
N SER A 164 -8.20 -10.64 12.89
CA SER A 164 -9.09 -9.51 13.08
C SER A 164 -10.40 -9.62 12.29
N GLN A 165 -10.45 -10.45 11.24
CA GLN A 165 -11.56 -10.51 10.28
C GLN A 165 -11.85 -9.12 9.66
N ALA A 166 -10.78 -8.35 9.39
CA ALA A 166 -10.90 -7.03 8.83
C ALA A 166 -11.57 -7.05 7.44
N GLU A 167 -12.32 -6.01 7.14
CA GLU A 167 -12.96 -5.82 5.83
C GLU A 167 -11.98 -5.22 4.81
N LEU A 168 -10.98 -4.48 5.30
CA LEU A 168 -9.88 -3.93 4.52
C LEU A 168 -8.54 -4.31 5.16
N VAL A 169 -7.67 -4.95 4.40
CA VAL A 169 -6.29 -5.23 4.81
C VAL A 169 -5.32 -4.41 3.97
N ILE A 170 -4.42 -3.70 4.64
CA ILE A 170 -3.31 -2.98 4.01
C ILE A 170 -2.06 -3.81 4.27
N ALA A 171 -1.45 -4.35 3.23
CA ALA A 171 -0.19 -5.09 3.32
C ALA A 171 0.94 -4.19 2.79
N ASP A 172 1.74 -3.63 3.70
CA ASP A 172 2.83 -2.72 3.37
C ASP A 172 4.14 -3.51 3.26
N GLU A 173 4.63 -3.68 2.02
CA GLU A 173 5.84 -4.43 1.67
C GLU A 173 5.88 -5.81 2.38
N PRO A 174 4.89 -6.70 2.15
CA PRO A 174 4.78 -7.93 2.92
C PRO A 174 5.83 -8.99 2.55
N THR A 175 6.56 -8.84 1.46
CA THR A 175 7.41 -9.89 0.86
C THR A 175 8.93 -9.66 0.92
N PRO A 176 9.49 -8.44 1.06
CA PRO A 176 10.94 -8.25 1.03
C PRO A 176 11.69 -9.09 2.06
N GLY A 177 12.82 -9.68 1.62
CA GLY A 177 13.69 -10.49 2.48
C GLY A 177 13.15 -11.88 2.81
N LEU A 178 12.06 -12.30 2.19
CA LEU A 178 11.52 -13.66 2.33
C LEU A 178 12.02 -14.58 1.23
N HIS A 179 12.11 -15.87 1.54
CA HIS A 179 12.38 -16.92 0.55
C HIS A 179 11.21 -16.99 -0.47
N PRO A 180 11.44 -17.29 -1.76
CA PRO A 180 10.40 -17.30 -2.80
C PRO A 180 9.14 -18.11 -2.47
N GLU A 181 9.27 -19.24 -1.80
CA GLU A 181 8.14 -20.07 -1.35
C GLU A 181 7.26 -19.33 -0.35
N VAL A 182 7.86 -18.62 0.61
CA VAL A 182 7.14 -17.83 1.62
C VAL A 182 6.49 -16.59 0.99
N VAL A 183 7.11 -16.02 -0.05
CA VAL A 183 6.50 -14.93 -0.84
C VAL A 183 5.21 -15.43 -1.49
N ALA A 184 5.28 -16.55 -2.22
CA ALA A 184 4.12 -17.14 -2.90
C ALA A 184 3.00 -17.48 -1.90
N GLU A 185 3.35 -18.06 -0.75
CA GLU A 185 2.41 -18.36 0.32
C GLU A 185 1.73 -17.07 0.86
N THR A 186 2.51 -16.04 1.16
CA THR A 186 2.00 -14.75 1.66
C THR A 186 1.02 -14.11 0.66
N LEU A 187 1.38 -14.09 -0.62
CA LEU A 187 0.53 -13.54 -1.68
C LEU A 187 -0.76 -14.36 -1.86
N ASN A 188 -0.68 -15.70 -1.82
CA ASN A 188 -1.86 -16.56 -1.89
C ASN A 188 -2.81 -16.31 -0.71
N HIS A 189 -2.30 -16.11 0.50
CA HIS A 189 -3.13 -15.77 1.65
C HIS A 189 -3.87 -14.43 1.47
N LEU A 190 -3.22 -13.40 0.90
CA LEU A 190 -3.91 -12.14 0.57
C LEU A 190 -5.03 -12.37 -0.45
N LYS A 191 -4.79 -13.20 -1.46
CA LYS A 191 -5.80 -13.57 -2.46
C LYS A 191 -6.98 -14.33 -1.84
N GLU A 192 -6.73 -15.24 -0.93
CA GLU A 192 -7.79 -15.97 -0.20
C GLU A 192 -8.64 -15.03 0.68
N LEU A 193 -8.01 -14.03 1.33
CA LEU A 193 -8.73 -13.00 2.06
C LEU A 193 -9.64 -12.18 1.14
N ALA A 194 -9.15 -11.81 -0.04
CA ALA A 194 -9.96 -11.13 -1.04
C ALA A 194 -11.13 -11.99 -1.50
N GLN A 195 -10.91 -13.26 -1.83
CA GLN A 195 -11.99 -14.21 -2.18
C GLN A 195 -13.04 -14.37 -1.09
N ALA A 196 -12.65 -14.17 0.18
CA ALA A 196 -13.58 -14.15 1.32
C ALA A 196 -14.33 -12.81 1.49
N GLY A 197 -14.15 -11.86 0.57
CA GLY A 197 -14.83 -10.55 0.55
C GLY A 197 -14.05 -9.39 1.16
N CYS A 198 -12.82 -9.60 1.65
CA CYS A 198 -11.95 -8.55 2.16
C CYS A 198 -11.37 -7.73 1.00
N GLY A 199 -11.36 -6.38 1.11
CA GLY A 199 -10.58 -5.56 0.19
C GLY A 199 -9.11 -5.54 0.59
N ILE A 200 -8.20 -5.63 -0.37
CA ILE A 200 -6.76 -5.67 -0.11
C ILE A 200 -6.06 -4.51 -0.81
N ILE A 201 -5.26 -3.77 -0.06
CA ILE A 201 -4.25 -2.84 -0.61
C ILE A 201 -2.89 -3.50 -0.43
N LEU A 202 -2.27 -3.94 -1.52
CA LEU A 202 -0.92 -4.51 -1.51
C LEU A 202 0.09 -3.43 -1.92
N ILE A 203 0.79 -2.85 -0.97
CA ILE A 203 1.86 -1.89 -1.24
C ILE A 203 3.15 -2.67 -1.47
N THR A 204 3.77 -2.47 -2.64
CA THR A 204 5.06 -3.11 -2.96
C THR A 204 5.82 -2.32 -4.02
N HIS A 205 7.12 -2.55 -4.13
CA HIS A 205 7.94 -2.10 -5.28
C HIS A 205 8.13 -3.22 -6.32
N ASP A 206 7.72 -4.44 -6.02
CA ASP A 206 7.81 -5.60 -6.91
C ASP A 206 6.51 -5.77 -7.72
N ILE A 207 6.53 -5.27 -8.96
CA ILE A 207 5.40 -5.40 -9.89
C ILE A 207 5.13 -6.87 -10.22
N ALA A 208 6.18 -7.69 -10.40
CA ALA A 208 6.00 -9.08 -10.79
C ALA A 208 5.28 -9.88 -9.69
N ALA A 209 5.63 -9.63 -8.43
CA ALA A 209 4.91 -10.20 -7.30
C ALA A 209 3.47 -9.67 -7.21
N ALA A 210 3.27 -8.36 -7.42
CA ALA A 210 1.94 -7.75 -7.39
C ALA A 210 0.99 -8.36 -8.43
N LEU A 211 1.45 -8.54 -9.67
CA LEU A 211 0.65 -9.07 -10.78
C LEU A 211 0.20 -10.53 -10.59
N GLN A 212 0.81 -11.29 -9.67
CA GLN A 212 0.37 -12.66 -9.38
C GLN A 212 -0.99 -12.70 -8.67
N VAL A 213 -1.37 -11.62 -7.97
CA VAL A 213 -2.55 -11.62 -7.10
C VAL A 213 -3.46 -10.41 -7.28
N ALA A 214 -2.97 -9.30 -7.85
CA ALA A 214 -3.73 -8.08 -8.00
C ALA A 214 -4.75 -8.17 -9.14
N ASP A 215 -5.92 -7.59 -8.93
CA ASP A 215 -6.93 -7.33 -9.95
C ASP A 215 -6.61 -6.03 -10.70
N ARG A 216 -6.18 -5.00 -9.95
CA ARG A 216 -5.73 -3.71 -10.50
C ARG A 216 -4.43 -3.26 -9.84
N VAL A 217 -3.68 -2.46 -10.57
CA VAL A 217 -2.41 -1.87 -10.11
C VAL A 217 -2.48 -0.36 -10.21
N ALA A 218 -2.29 0.32 -9.09
CA ALA A 218 -2.13 1.77 -9.00
C ALA A 218 -0.65 2.11 -8.98
N ILE A 219 -0.20 2.88 -9.98
CA ILE A 219 1.20 3.28 -10.11
C ILE A 219 1.41 4.64 -9.48
N PHE A 220 2.28 4.68 -8.47
CA PHE A 220 2.65 5.90 -7.76
C PHE A 220 3.98 6.45 -8.27
N TYR A 221 4.01 7.75 -8.52
CA TYR A 221 5.21 8.49 -8.89
C TYR A 221 5.23 9.84 -8.20
N ALA A 222 6.30 10.14 -7.47
CA ALA A 222 6.50 11.41 -6.77
C ALA A 222 5.28 11.90 -5.95
N GLY A 223 4.65 10.99 -5.20
CA GLY A 223 3.51 11.30 -4.34
C GLY A 223 2.15 11.39 -5.05
N THR A 224 2.05 10.99 -6.31
CA THR A 224 0.82 11.08 -7.10
C THR A 224 0.49 9.73 -7.73
N THR A 225 -0.80 9.41 -7.85
CA THR A 225 -1.26 8.27 -8.67
C THR A 225 -1.22 8.68 -10.14
N VAL A 226 -0.32 8.08 -10.94
CA VAL A 226 -0.16 8.41 -12.36
C VAL A 226 -0.99 7.51 -13.27
N GLU A 227 -1.23 6.27 -12.87
CA GLU A 227 -2.09 5.33 -13.60
C GLU A 227 -2.74 4.32 -12.64
N ILE A 228 -3.98 3.94 -12.90
CA ILE A 228 -4.65 2.76 -12.33
C ILE A 228 -5.07 1.88 -13.51
N ALA A 229 -4.44 0.71 -13.62
CA ALA A 229 -4.62 -0.23 -14.72
C ALA A 229 -5.11 -1.58 -14.21
N ALA A 230 -5.83 -2.34 -15.02
CA ALA A 230 -6.08 -3.75 -14.75
C ALA A 230 -4.75 -4.52 -14.79
N ALA A 231 -4.61 -5.58 -13.97
CA ALA A 231 -3.40 -6.40 -14.00
C ALA A 231 -3.15 -7.00 -15.40
N THR A 232 -4.21 -7.30 -16.15
CA THR A 232 -4.14 -7.80 -17.53
C THR A 232 -3.59 -6.78 -18.53
N ASP A 233 -3.64 -5.48 -18.24
CA ASP A 233 -3.11 -4.43 -19.12
C ASP A 233 -1.59 -4.51 -19.26
N PHE A 234 -0.90 -5.06 -18.26
CA PHE A 234 0.56 -5.23 -18.26
C PHE A 234 1.05 -6.28 -19.28
N SER A 235 0.24 -7.29 -19.57
CA SER A 235 0.58 -8.33 -20.56
C SER A 235 0.02 -8.07 -21.97
N SER A 236 -0.88 -7.08 -22.11
CA SER A 236 -1.60 -6.78 -23.35
C SER A 236 -1.15 -5.48 -24.04
N ASP A 237 -0.02 -4.92 -23.63
CA ASP A 237 0.52 -3.62 -24.12
C ASP A 237 -0.49 -2.46 -24.03
N ASN A 238 -1.38 -2.52 -23.03
CA ASN A 238 -2.47 -1.57 -22.85
C ASN A 238 -2.18 -0.51 -21.77
N LEU A 239 -0.91 -0.35 -21.37
CA LEU A 239 -0.48 0.67 -20.42
C LEU A 239 -0.54 2.06 -21.08
N ARG A 240 -0.96 3.07 -20.29
CA ARG A 240 -1.35 4.39 -20.78
C ARG A 240 -0.33 5.47 -20.44
N HIS A 241 0.31 5.37 -19.27
CA HIS A 241 1.26 6.37 -18.81
C HIS A 241 2.69 5.99 -19.22
N PRO A 242 3.49 6.91 -19.81
CA PRO A 242 4.87 6.62 -20.22
C PRO A 242 5.75 6.09 -19.09
N TYR A 243 5.56 6.57 -17.85
CA TYR A 243 6.27 6.03 -16.69
C TYR A 243 5.90 4.57 -16.41
N THR A 244 4.63 4.20 -16.50
CA THR A 244 4.18 2.80 -16.28
C THR A 244 4.79 1.87 -17.32
N GLN A 245 4.81 2.28 -18.59
CA GLN A 245 5.44 1.54 -19.69
C GLN A 245 6.95 1.39 -19.45
N ALA A 246 7.64 2.48 -19.11
CA ALA A 246 9.07 2.45 -18.82
C ALA A 246 9.39 1.57 -17.59
N LEU A 247 8.58 1.65 -16.53
CA LEU A 247 8.72 0.83 -15.34
C LEU A 247 8.52 -0.66 -15.66
N TRP A 248 7.54 -1.01 -16.49
CA TRP A 248 7.30 -2.37 -16.97
C TRP A 248 8.47 -2.92 -17.81
N ARG A 249 8.99 -2.12 -18.76
CA ARG A 249 10.16 -2.48 -19.58
C ARG A 249 11.45 -2.63 -18.76
N SER A 250 11.56 -1.93 -17.63
CA SER A 250 12.75 -2.00 -16.78
C SER A 250 12.89 -3.30 -15.98
N LEU A 251 11.85 -4.15 -15.95
CA LEU A 251 11.91 -5.41 -15.22
C LEU A 251 12.87 -6.40 -15.87
N PRO A 252 13.62 -7.22 -15.08
CA PRO A 252 14.60 -8.18 -15.62
C PRO A 252 14.00 -9.21 -16.58
N GLN A 253 12.72 -9.57 -16.42
CA GLN A 253 12.00 -10.52 -17.28
C GLN A 253 11.48 -9.88 -18.58
N ASN A 254 11.56 -8.57 -18.73
CA ASN A 254 11.14 -7.84 -19.92
C ASN A 254 12.38 -7.32 -20.69
N GLU A 255 12.38 -6.09 -21.14
CA GLU A 255 13.49 -5.52 -21.93
C GLU A 255 14.72 -5.16 -21.09
N PHE A 256 14.57 -5.07 -19.76
CA PHE A 256 15.62 -4.66 -18.81
C PHE A 256 16.26 -3.30 -19.14
N VAL A 257 15.45 -2.35 -19.63
CA VAL A 257 15.87 -0.99 -19.96
C VAL A 257 15.59 -0.08 -18.77
N PRO A 258 16.61 0.48 -18.11
CA PRO A 258 16.41 1.33 -16.94
C PRO A 258 15.72 2.64 -17.31
N VAL A 259 14.83 3.12 -16.42
CA VAL A 259 14.20 4.45 -16.59
C VAL A 259 15.24 5.52 -16.26
N PRO A 260 15.66 6.37 -17.21
CA PRO A 260 16.72 7.34 -17.00
C PRO A 260 16.34 8.42 -15.98
N GLY A 261 17.33 9.03 -15.33
CA GLY A 261 17.16 10.12 -14.37
C GLY A 261 16.54 9.68 -13.03
N ASN A 262 16.26 10.66 -12.18
CA ASN A 262 15.73 10.45 -10.82
C ASN A 262 14.30 10.98 -10.70
N GLN A 263 13.53 10.40 -9.78
CA GLN A 263 12.24 10.95 -9.36
C GLN A 263 12.47 12.31 -8.69
N PRO A 264 11.64 13.33 -8.98
CA PRO A 264 11.75 14.63 -8.32
C PRO A 264 11.58 14.51 -6.81
N SER A 265 12.40 15.27 -6.09
CA SER A 265 12.28 15.37 -4.64
C SER A 265 11.00 16.13 -4.25
N PRO A 266 10.33 15.77 -3.15
CA PRO A 266 9.20 16.55 -2.62
C PRO A 266 9.54 18.03 -2.34
N GLU A 267 10.83 18.37 -2.19
CA GLU A 267 11.28 19.74 -2.03
C GLU A 267 11.31 20.55 -3.34
N HIS A 268 11.39 19.86 -4.47
CA HIS A 268 11.56 20.46 -5.79
C HIS A 268 10.64 19.79 -6.82
N LEU A 269 9.33 19.74 -6.49
CA LEU A 269 8.34 19.21 -7.45
C LEU A 269 8.15 20.18 -8.60
N PRO A 270 8.15 19.71 -9.87
CA PRO A 270 7.83 20.54 -11.02
C PRO A 270 6.37 21.03 -10.95
N GLN A 271 6.11 22.19 -11.56
CA GLN A 271 4.77 22.77 -11.61
C GLN A 271 3.82 21.93 -12.46
N GLY A 272 4.32 21.39 -13.57
CA GLY A 272 3.58 20.54 -14.50
C GLY A 272 3.57 19.06 -14.12
N CYS A 273 3.51 18.20 -15.15
CA CYS A 273 3.58 16.76 -15.01
C CYS A 273 4.87 16.35 -14.27
N LEU A 274 4.72 15.54 -13.22
CA LEU A 274 5.86 15.11 -12.37
C LEU A 274 6.89 14.27 -13.12
N PHE A 275 6.48 13.60 -14.21
CA PHE A 275 7.36 12.78 -15.05
C PHE A 275 7.92 13.54 -16.25
N ALA A 276 7.59 14.83 -16.46
CA ALA A 276 7.93 15.59 -17.66
C ALA A 276 9.43 15.58 -18.01
N GLU A 277 10.32 15.69 -17.02
CA GLU A 277 11.78 15.71 -17.25
C GLU A 277 12.36 14.38 -17.74
N ARG A 278 11.61 13.29 -17.61
CA ARG A 278 12.02 11.92 -17.94
C ARG A 278 11.15 11.29 -19.03
N CYS A 279 10.22 12.06 -19.59
CA CYS A 279 9.24 11.58 -20.55
C CYS A 279 9.68 11.88 -21.98
N ASP A 280 9.79 10.83 -22.80
CA ASP A 280 10.13 10.98 -24.23
C ASP A 280 9.02 11.71 -25.03
N TRP A 281 7.78 11.76 -24.49
CA TRP A 281 6.63 12.40 -25.12
C TRP A 281 6.29 13.76 -24.51
N VAL A 282 7.24 14.37 -23.80
CA VAL A 282 7.01 15.65 -23.14
C VAL A 282 6.64 16.76 -24.12
N SER A 283 5.57 17.52 -23.81
CA SER A 283 5.16 18.73 -24.52
C SER A 283 5.26 19.96 -23.61
N GLU A 284 5.11 21.17 -24.19
CA GLU A 284 5.06 22.41 -23.40
C GLU A 284 3.95 22.38 -22.36
N ARG A 285 2.78 21.82 -22.71
CA ARG A 285 1.68 21.66 -21.80
C ARG A 285 2.05 20.76 -20.61
N CYS A 286 2.80 19.69 -20.84
CA CYS A 286 3.30 18.82 -19.75
C CYS A 286 4.22 19.56 -18.78
N ARG A 287 4.95 20.58 -19.23
CA ARG A 287 5.82 21.40 -18.36
C ARG A 287 5.05 22.45 -17.58
N ALA A 288 3.94 22.96 -18.15
CA ALA A 288 3.15 24.04 -17.58
C ALA A 288 2.07 23.56 -16.62
N GLU A 289 1.42 22.43 -16.89
CA GLU A 289 0.22 21.97 -16.21
C GLU A 289 0.35 20.54 -15.71
N ARG A 290 -0.31 20.23 -14.58
CA ARG A 290 -0.50 18.84 -14.12
C ARG A 290 -1.65 18.18 -14.87
N PRO A 291 -1.45 16.97 -15.46
CA PRO A 291 -2.52 16.25 -16.11
C PRO A 291 -3.60 15.84 -15.08
N PRO A 292 -4.88 16.11 -15.34
CA PRO A 292 -5.95 15.59 -14.50
C PRO A 292 -6.07 14.08 -14.66
N LEU A 293 -6.60 13.40 -13.63
CA LEU A 293 -6.96 12.00 -13.75
C LEU A 293 -8.13 11.86 -14.73
N LYS A 294 -7.97 11.05 -15.77
CA LYS A 294 -9.02 10.77 -16.76
C LYS A 294 -9.14 9.27 -17.02
N THR A 295 -10.32 8.84 -17.41
CA THR A 295 -10.57 7.45 -17.82
C THR A 295 -10.22 7.26 -19.29
N VAL A 296 -9.37 6.29 -19.58
CA VAL A 296 -8.94 5.94 -20.95
C VAL A 296 -8.87 4.41 -21.04
N ARG A 297 -9.53 3.81 -22.04
CA ARG A 297 -9.51 2.34 -22.27
C ARG A 297 -9.76 1.54 -20.99
N ALA A 298 -10.82 1.89 -20.25
CA ALA A 298 -11.22 1.29 -18.96
C ALA A 298 -10.22 1.41 -17.79
N GLY A 299 -9.07 2.09 -17.94
CA GLY A 299 -8.17 2.46 -16.86
C GLY A 299 -8.21 3.96 -16.56
N GLN A 300 -7.52 4.39 -15.52
CA GLN A 300 -7.40 5.80 -15.14
C GLN A 300 -5.94 6.25 -15.30
N VAL A 301 -5.74 7.45 -15.84
CA VAL A 301 -4.38 7.95 -16.12
C VAL A 301 -4.27 9.46 -16.02
N ARG A 302 -3.14 9.94 -15.49
CA ARG A 302 -2.72 11.35 -15.49
C ARG A 302 -1.70 11.61 -16.59
N CYS A 303 -2.15 11.65 -17.83
CA CYS A 303 -1.30 11.95 -18.99
C CYS A 303 -2.10 12.70 -20.05
N PHE A 304 -1.53 13.79 -20.61
CA PHE A 304 -2.16 14.52 -21.71
C PHE A 304 -2.15 13.73 -23.01
N HIS A 305 -1.11 12.90 -23.22
CA HIS A 305 -0.90 12.10 -24.43
C HIS A 305 -1.56 10.73 -24.42
N ALA A 306 -2.17 10.31 -23.29
CA ALA A 306 -2.93 9.07 -23.30
C ALA A 306 -4.23 9.25 -24.08
N GLU A 307 -4.35 8.49 -25.18
CA GLU A 307 -5.51 8.50 -26.08
C GLU A 307 -6.36 7.24 -25.87
N GLY A 308 -7.66 7.37 -26.19
CA GLY A 308 -8.66 6.30 -26.05
C GLY A 308 -8.58 5.28 -27.19
#